data_969fe6591a690ca6c5b82d95ee1ec153
#
_entry.id   969fe6591a690ca6c5b82d95ee1ec153
#
_cell.length_a   1.000
_cell.length_b   1.000
_cell.length_c   1.000
_cell.angle_alpha   90.00
_cell.angle_beta   90.00
_cell.angle_gamma   90.00
#
_symmetry.space_group_name_H-M   'P 1'
#
loop_
_entity.id
_entity.type
_entity.pdbx_description
1 polymer ?
#
loop_
_entity_poly.entity_id
_entity_poly.type
_entity_poly.pdbx_seq_one_letter_code
_entity_poly.pdbx_strand_id
1 'polypeptide(L)'
;HPDRSGELWCGTIPGGLFRSDDSGASWDLVRSLWDRPERTEWMGGGYDWPGVHSVSVDPRDPDSVLIGVSCGGAWITDDGGSTWYVTHGMRNEYLPPGEEYTPHTQDPHRLARCTAHPDVVWNQHHNGCFRSVDAGRTWTEITERAPSVFGFAVVAHPTDPDVAWFVPAVKDELRVPVD
;
A
#
# COMPACT_ATOMS: atom_id res chain seq x y z
N HIS A 1 11.83 -5.05 -11.01
CA HIS A 1 12.43 -5.82 -9.91
C HIS A 1 13.91 -5.48 -9.78
N PRO A 2 14.44 -5.18 -8.57
CA PRO A 2 15.83 -4.70 -8.43
C PRO A 2 16.89 -5.73 -8.85
N ASP A 3 16.67 -7.02 -8.59
CA ASP A 3 17.67 -8.08 -8.80
C ASP A 3 17.31 -9.08 -9.90
N ARG A 4 16.08 -9.06 -10.40
CA ARG A 4 15.62 -9.94 -11.49
C ARG A 4 15.36 -9.12 -12.74
N SER A 5 16.37 -9.06 -13.61
CA SER A 5 16.24 -8.36 -14.89
C SER A 5 15.10 -8.96 -15.71
N GLY A 6 14.19 -8.12 -16.17
CA GLY A 6 13.02 -8.53 -16.93
C GLY A 6 11.78 -8.84 -16.10
N GLU A 7 11.89 -9.01 -14.78
CA GLU A 7 10.70 -9.14 -13.94
C GLU A 7 10.09 -7.78 -13.63
N LEU A 8 8.81 -7.63 -13.96
CA LEU A 8 8.02 -6.42 -13.72
C LEU A 8 6.73 -6.79 -12.99
N TRP A 9 6.29 -5.87 -12.13
CA TRP A 9 5.00 -5.93 -11.47
C TRP A 9 4.16 -4.73 -11.87
N CYS A 10 2.89 -4.93 -12.17
CA CYS A 10 1.96 -3.89 -12.57
C CYS A 10 0.65 -4.00 -11.82
N GLY A 11 0.35 -2.98 -11.01
CA GLY A 11 -0.96 -2.80 -10.42
C GLY A 11 -1.87 -2.03 -11.35
N THR A 12 -3.15 -2.40 -11.38
CA THR A 12 -4.15 -1.83 -12.29
C THR A 12 -5.45 -1.47 -11.57
N ILE A 13 -6.32 -0.75 -12.27
CA ILE A 13 -7.75 -0.66 -12.02
C ILE A 13 -8.42 -1.62 -13.04
N PRO A 14 -9.31 -2.49 -12.61
CA PRO A 14 -10.03 -2.62 -11.33
C PRO A 14 -9.41 -3.64 -10.34
N GLY A 15 -8.28 -3.29 -9.73
CA GLY A 15 -7.69 -4.08 -8.64
C GLY A 15 -6.94 -5.34 -9.09
N GLY A 16 -6.46 -5.40 -10.34
CA GLY A 16 -5.59 -6.46 -10.82
C GLY A 16 -4.12 -6.20 -10.49
N LEU A 17 -3.40 -7.25 -10.13
CA LEU A 17 -1.96 -7.27 -10.06
C LEU A 17 -1.45 -8.23 -11.13
N PHE A 18 -0.51 -7.75 -11.95
CA PHE A 18 0.08 -8.52 -13.04
C PHE A 18 1.60 -8.63 -12.83
N ARG A 19 2.16 -9.73 -13.30
CA ARG A 19 3.59 -9.97 -13.32
C ARG A 19 4.05 -10.32 -14.74
N SER A 20 5.19 -9.80 -15.12
CA SER A 20 5.93 -10.17 -16.32
C SER A 20 7.31 -10.66 -15.92
N ASP A 21 7.85 -11.65 -16.59
CA ASP A 21 9.22 -12.14 -16.46
C ASP A 21 10.04 -12.00 -17.77
N ASP A 22 9.45 -11.34 -18.77
CA ASP A 22 10.01 -11.14 -20.11
C ASP A 22 10.13 -9.65 -20.50
N SER A 23 10.37 -8.76 -19.54
CA SER A 23 10.52 -7.32 -19.74
C SER A 23 9.25 -6.62 -20.26
N GLY A 24 8.08 -7.18 -19.93
CA GLY A 24 6.78 -6.62 -20.27
C GLY A 24 6.24 -7.05 -21.65
N ALA A 25 6.87 -8.03 -22.31
CA ALA A 25 6.38 -8.55 -23.57
C ALA A 25 5.09 -9.37 -23.37
N SER A 26 4.97 -10.05 -22.24
CA SER A 26 3.73 -10.69 -21.79
C SER A 26 3.46 -10.43 -20.31
N TRP A 27 2.21 -10.59 -19.89
CA TRP A 27 1.76 -10.32 -18.53
C TRP A 27 0.79 -11.39 -18.05
N ASP A 28 1.05 -11.93 -16.88
CA ASP A 28 0.19 -12.89 -16.22
C ASP A 28 -0.53 -12.25 -15.03
N LEU A 29 -1.83 -12.48 -14.92
CA LEU A 29 -2.61 -12.09 -13.77
C LEU A 29 -2.20 -12.92 -12.55
N VAL A 30 -1.88 -12.27 -11.44
CA VAL A 30 -1.56 -12.92 -10.16
C VAL A 30 -2.84 -13.51 -9.55
N ARG A 31 -3.17 -14.74 -9.97
CA ARG A 31 -4.41 -15.43 -9.59
C ARG A 31 -4.54 -15.65 -8.09
N SER A 32 -3.44 -15.93 -7.40
CA SER A 32 -3.40 -16.14 -5.95
C SER A 32 -3.93 -14.94 -5.15
N LEU A 33 -3.78 -13.72 -5.67
CA LEU A 33 -4.38 -12.51 -5.12
C LEU A 33 -5.79 -12.26 -5.69
N TRP A 34 -5.94 -12.41 -7.01
CA TRP A 34 -7.21 -12.13 -7.69
C TRP A 34 -8.35 -13.00 -7.20
N ASP A 35 -8.09 -14.28 -6.89
CA ASP A 35 -9.08 -15.25 -6.47
C ASP A 35 -9.32 -15.25 -4.94
N ARG A 36 -8.73 -14.28 -4.21
CA ARG A 36 -9.01 -14.09 -2.77
C ARG A 36 -10.47 -13.70 -2.55
N PRO A 37 -11.18 -14.32 -1.59
CA PRO A 37 -12.58 -13.98 -1.29
C PRO A 37 -12.76 -12.52 -0.84
N GLU A 38 -11.80 -11.99 -0.08
CA GLU A 38 -11.82 -10.61 0.43
C GLU A 38 -11.79 -9.57 -0.70
N ARG A 39 -11.29 -9.93 -1.87
CA ARG A 39 -11.25 -9.04 -3.04
C ARG A 39 -12.63 -8.56 -3.47
N THR A 40 -13.68 -9.32 -3.21
CA THR A 40 -15.05 -8.93 -3.54
C THR A 40 -15.58 -7.78 -2.70
N GLU A 41 -14.88 -7.45 -1.60
CA GLU A 41 -15.19 -6.34 -0.70
C GLU A 41 -14.35 -5.08 -1.00
N TRP A 42 -13.37 -5.17 -1.90
CA TRP A 42 -12.57 -4.00 -2.29
C TRP A 42 -13.41 -2.98 -3.05
N MET A 43 -13.18 -1.70 -2.76
CA MET A 43 -13.89 -0.58 -3.36
C MET A 43 -12.92 0.43 -3.97
N GLY A 44 -13.43 1.37 -4.73
CA GLY A 44 -12.64 2.39 -5.40
C GLY A 44 -12.35 3.64 -4.57
N GLY A 45 -12.93 3.76 -3.37
CA GLY A 45 -12.86 5.00 -2.61
C GLY A 45 -13.56 6.14 -3.35
N GLY A 46 -12.80 7.05 -3.94
CA GLY A 46 -13.33 8.13 -4.79
C GLY A 46 -13.52 7.75 -6.26
N TYR A 47 -13.46 6.47 -6.62
CA TYR A 47 -13.60 5.95 -7.97
C TYR A 47 -14.50 4.70 -7.99
N ASP A 48 -15.00 4.29 -9.16
CA ASP A 48 -15.94 3.15 -9.26
C ASP A 48 -15.28 1.80 -8.91
N TRP A 49 -13.97 1.68 -9.09
CA TRP A 49 -13.23 0.44 -8.97
C TRP A 49 -12.00 0.57 -8.08
N PRO A 50 -11.62 -0.47 -7.33
CA PRO A 50 -10.38 -0.49 -6.56
C PRO A 50 -9.16 -0.38 -7.48
N GLY A 51 -8.06 0.18 -6.98
CA GLY A 51 -6.79 0.26 -7.69
C GLY A 51 -5.66 -0.32 -6.87
N VAL A 52 -4.84 -1.19 -7.48
CA VAL A 52 -3.53 -1.54 -6.93
C VAL A 52 -2.57 -0.42 -7.33
N HIS A 53 -2.31 0.52 -6.42
CA HIS A 53 -1.57 1.77 -6.71
C HIS A 53 -0.14 1.79 -6.18
N SER A 54 0.20 0.88 -5.27
CA SER A 54 1.55 0.77 -4.71
C SER A 54 2.03 -0.67 -4.85
N VAL A 55 3.24 -0.82 -5.39
CA VAL A 55 3.96 -2.11 -5.44
C VAL A 55 5.38 -1.85 -4.95
N SER A 56 5.80 -2.54 -3.91
CA SER A 56 7.10 -2.38 -3.26
C SER A 56 7.76 -3.74 -3.06
N VAL A 57 8.73 -4.06 -3.90
CA VAL A 57 9.59 -5.24 -3.75
C VAL A 57 10.60 -4.96 -2.63
N ASP A 58 10.85 -5.93 -1.76
CA ASP A 58 11.92 -5.82 -0.75
C ASP A 58 13.28 -5.94 -1.46
N PRO A 59 14.20 -4.98 -1.30
CA PRO A 59 15.50 -5.04 -1.96
C PRO A 59 16.40 -6.17 -1.44
N ARG A 60 16.07 -6.81 -0.31
CA ARG A 60 16.84 -7.92 0.27
C ARG A 60 16.28 -9.29 -0.13
N ASP A 61 14.99 -9.33 -0.48
CA ASP A 61 14.29 -10.56 -0.80
C ASP A 61 13.34 -10.32 -1.98
N PRO A 62 13.74 -10.78 -3.18
CA PRO A 62 12.95 -10.59 -4.40
C PRO A 62 11.58 -11.27 -4.37
N ASP A 63 11.36 -12.24 -3.50
CA ASP A 63 10.08 -12.90 -3.35
C ASP A 63 9.13 -12.18 -2.39
N SER A 64 9.65 -11.19 -1.64
CA SER A 64 8.83 -10.37 -0.74
C SER A 64 8.33 -9.11 -1.43
N VAL A 65 7.02 -9.02 -1.63
CA VAL A 65 6.35 -7.90 -2.30
C VAL A 65 5.19 -7.40 -1.46
N LEU A 66 5.20 -6.10 -1.16
CA LEU A 66 4.11 -5.40 -0.47
C LEU A 66 3.33 -4.58 -1.50
N ILE A 67 2.01 -4.65 -1.46
CA ILE A 67 1.13 -3.83 -2.30
C ILE A 67 0.13 -3.03 -1.46
N GLY A 68 -0.34 -1.91 -2.00
CA GLY A 68 -1.44 -1.11 -1.46
C GLY A 68 -2.58 -1.04 -2.46
N VAL A 69 -3.80 -1.24 -1.95
CA VAL A 69 -5.04 -1.27 -2.74
C VAL A 69 -6.00 -0.23 -2.17
N SER A 70 -6.55 0.65 -3.03
CA SER A 70 -7.60 1.61 -2.62
C SER A 70 -8.78 0.85 -2.02
N CYS A 71 -9.21 1.23 -0.82
CA CYS A 71 -10.26 0.56 -0.05
C CYS A 71 -10.20 -0.97 -0.12
N GLY A 72 -8.98 -1.51 -0.10
CA GLY A 72 -8.69 -2.93 -0.21
C GLY A 72 -7.54 -3.37 0.70
N GLY A 73 -7.00 -2.43 1.50
CA GLY A 73 -5.92 -2.68 2.43
C GLY A 73 -4.53 -2.80 1.80
N ALA A 74 -3.58 -3.23 2.60
CA ALA A 74 -2.24 -3.59 2.13
C ALA A 74 -2.03 -5.10 2.25
N TRP A 75 -1.34 -5.68 1.28
CA TRP A 75 -1.12 -7.12 1.18
C TRP A 75 0.34 -7.41 0.94
N ILE A 76 0.83 -8.50 1.52
CA ILE A 76 2.22 -8.94 1.39
C ILE A 76 2.29 -10.40 0.96
N THR A 77 3.27 -10.70 0.13
CA THR A 77 3.73 -12.03 -0.21
C THR A 77 5.20 -12.19 0.20
N ASP A 78 5.60 -13.40 0.56
CA ASP A 78 7.00 -13.78 0.81
C ASP A 78 7.44 -14.96 -0.08
N ASP A 79 6.65 -15.28 -1.12
CA ASP A 79 6.87 -16.42 -2.00
C ASP A 79 6.65 -16.05 -3.48
N GLY A 80 6.98 -14.81 -3.84
CA GLY A 80 6.90 -14.34 -5.23
C GLY A 80 5.47 -14.25 -5.76
N GLY A 81 4.48 -14.07 -4.86
CA GLY A 81 3.08 -13.93 -5.23
C GLY A 81 2.31 -15.25 -5.28
N SER A 82 2.85 -16.36 -4.77
CA SER A 82 2.15 -17.63 -4.69
C SER A 82 1.08 -17.64 -3.60
N THR A 83 1.36 -16.97 -2.47
CA THR A 83 0.38 -16.72 -1.38
C THR A 83 0.40 -15.26 -0.94
N TRP A 84 -0.74 -14.76 -0.44
CA TRP A 84 -0.90 -13.38 0.00
C TRP A 84 -1.54 -13.30 1.37
N TYR A 85 -1.01 -12.39 2.20
CA TYR A 85 -1.51 -12.08 3.53
C TYR A 85 -1.89 -10.61 3.61
N VAL A 86 -3.05 -10.33 4.19
CA VAL A 86 -3.43 -8.95 4.50
C VAL A 86 -2.65 -8.45 5.71
N THR A 87 -2.24 -7.19 5.69
CA THR A 87 -1.49 -6.56 6.78
C THR A 87 -2.43 -5.92 7.79
N HIS A 88 -1.98 -5.67 9.03
CA HIS A 88 -2.83 -5.28 10.14
C HIS A 88 -2.37 -3.97 10.82
N GLY A 89 -3.27 -3.34 11.58
CA GLY A 89 -2.95 -2.20 12.44
C GLY A 89 -3.30 -0.83 11.84
N MET A 90 -3.75 -0.77 10.59
CA MET A 90 -4.39 0.44 10.07
C MET A 90 -5.80 0.59 10.63
N ARG A 91 -6.30 1.82 10.65
CA ARG A 91 -7.64 2.16 11.13
C ARG A 91 -8.36 3.00 10.09
N ASN A 92 -9.57 2.61 9.77
CA ASN A 92 -10.46 3.34 8.87
C ASN A 92 -11.72 3.80 9.63
N GLU A 93 -11.86 5.09 9.85
CA GLU A 93 -12.97 5.66 10.64
C GLU A 93 -14.30 5.74 9.87
N TYR A 94 -14.31 5.44 8.58
CA TYR A 94 -15.55 5.35 7.79
C TYR A 94 -16.22 3.98 7.88
N LEU A 95 -15.56 2.99 8.47
CA LEU A 95 -16.14 1.67 8.70
C LEU A 95 -17.11 1.70 9.90
N PRO A 96 -18.08 0.77 9.95
CA PRO A 96 -18.99 0.66 11.07
C PRO A 96 -18.24 0.50 12.41
N PRO A 97 -18.83 0.96 13.54
CA PRO A 97 -18.26 0.75 14.86
C PRO A 97 -17.95 -0.73 15.15
N GLY A 98 -16.70 -1.01 15.50
CA GLY A 98 -16.17 -2.36 15.74
C GLY A 98 -15.51 -2.99 14.53
N GLU A 99 -15.60 -2.38 13.36
CA GLU A 99 -14.97 -2.85 12.11
C GLU A 99 -13.80 -1.95 11.66
N GLU A 100 -13.48 -0.89 12.40
CA GLU A 100 -12.51 0.14 12.02
C GLU A 100 -11.12 -0.43 11.70
N TYR A 101 -10.81 -1.61 12.24
CA TYR A 101 -9.55 -2.32 12.03
C TYR A 101 -9.64 -3.51 11.05
N THR A 102 -10.77 -3.67 10.35
CA THR A 102 -10.91 -4.72 9.33
C THR A 102 -9.84 -4.53 8.25
N PRO A 103 -8.91 -5.48 8.08
CA PRO A 103 -7.65 -5.19 7.39
C PRO A 103 -7.79 -5.06 5.86
N HIS A 104 -8.71 -5.80 5.25
CA HIS A 104 -8.90 -5.82 3.79
C HIS A 104 -9.86 -4.75 3.26
N THR A 105 -10.31 -3.84 4.14
CA THR A 105 -11.14 -2.68 3.79
C THR A 105 -10.49 -1.35 4.18
N GLN A 106 -9.20 -1.39 4.55
CA GLN A 106 -8.41 -0.19 4.79
C GLN A 106 -8.16 0.56 3.48
N ASP A 107 -7.93 1.87 3.58
CA ASP A 107 -7.74 2.74 2.42
C ASP A 107 -6.35 3.42 2.41
N PRO A 108 -5.27 2.65 2.17
CA PRO A 108 -3.97 3.25 1.93
C PRO A 108 -4.00 4.03 0.61
N HIS A 109 -3.43 5.24 0.60
CA HIS A 109 -3.27 6.05 -0.61
C HIS A 109 -1.89 5.88 -1.24
N ARG A 110 -0.85 5.68 -0.41
CA ARG A 110 0.51 5.48 -0.89
C ARG A 110 1.35 4.77 0.16
N LEU A 111 2.13 3.78 -0.29
CA LEU A 111 3.17 3.13 0.51
C LEU A 111 4.55 3.58 0.01
N ALA A 112 5.47 3.87 0.93
CA ALA A 112 6.85 4.26 0.61
C ALA A 112 7.84 3.57 1.55
N ARG A 113 8.74 2.76 0.99
CA ARG A 113 9.76 1.99 1.73
C ARG A 113 11.06 2.77 1.82
N CYS A 114 11.71 2.75 2.98
CA CYS A 114 13.09 3.23 3.15
C CYS A 114 14.05 2.20 2.52
N THR A 115 14.79 2.57 1.49
CA THR A 115 15.61 1.62 0.71
C THR A 115 16.75 1.01 1.53
N ALA A 116 17.42 1.80 2.37
CA ALA A 116 18.52 1.30 3.19
C ALA A 116 18.06 0.55 4.46
N HIS A 117 16.80 0.74 4.86
CA HIS A 117 16.18 0.08 6.01
C HIS A 117 14.80 -0.48 5.58
N PRO A 118 14.76 -1.56 4.78
CA PRO A 118 13.54 -2.02 4.12
C PRO A 118 12.41 -2.50 5.04
N ASP A 119 12.71 -2.74 6.31
CA ASP A 119 11.68 -3.03 7.32
C ASP A 119 10.83 -1.79 7.62
N VAL A 120 11.35 -0.58 7.33
CA VAL A 120 10.61 0.66 7.54
C VAL A 120 9.84 1.04 6.30
N VAL A 121 8.52 1.09 6.45
CA VAL A 121 7.58 1.53 5.41
C VAL A 121 6.65 2.58 5.98
N TRP A 122 6.44 3.64 5.23
CA TRP A 122 5.51 4.72 5.54
C TRP A 122 4.26 4.60 4.69
N ASN A 123 3.12 4.93 5.27
CA ASN A 123 1.83 4.87 4.59
C ASN A 123 1.06 6.19 4.81
N GLN A 124 0.71 6.85 3.70
CA GLN A 124 -0.37 7.82 3.70
C GLN A 124 -1.67 7.04 3.52
N HIS A 125 -2.50 7.04 4.53
CA HIS A 125 -3.83 6.45 4.54
C HIS A 125 -4.89 7.57 4.41
N HIS A 126 -6.12 7.23 4.05
CA HIS A 126 -7.22 8.18 3.96
C HIS A 126 -7.45 8.94 5.29
N ASN A 127 -7.40 8.25 6.41
CA ASN A 127 -7.69 8.83 7.74
C ASN A 127 -6.44 9.12 8.57
N GLY A 128 -5.24 8.91 8.07
CA GLY A 128 -4.05 9.08 8.88
C GLY A 128 -2.75 8.79 8.18
N CYS A 129 -1.68 8.93 8.95
CA CYS A 129 -0.33 8.51 8.55
C CYS A 129 0.08 7.33 9.41
N PHE A 130 0.66 6.32 8.80
CA PHE A 130 1.09 5.10 9.50
C PHE A 130 2.54 4.76 9.18
N ARG A 131 3.19 4.10 10.13
CA ARG A 131 4.55 3.57 9.97
C ARG A 131 4.56 2.09 10.32
N SER A 132 5.28 1.31 9.53
CA SER A 132 5.67 -0.06 9.81
C SER A 132 7.17 -0.14 10.08
N VAL A 133 7.59 -1.08 10.92
CA VAL A 133 8.99 -1.44 11.19
C VAL A 133 9.26 -2.93 10.98
N ASP A 134 8.34 -3.63 10.30
CA ASP A 134 8.39 -5.05 10.01
C ASP A 134 8.04 -5.36 8.54
N ALA A 135 8.57 -4.51 7.65
CA ALA A 135 8.41 -4.61 6.20
C ALA A 135 6.97 -4.43 5.69
N GLY A 136 6.08 -3.83 6.49
CA GLY A 136 4.70 -3.55 6.13
C GLY A 136 3.70 -4.58 6.66
N ARG A 137 4.10 -5.51 7.53
CA ARG A 137 3.20 -6.53 8.10
C ARG A 137 2.25 -5.96 9.13
N THR A 138 2.77 -5.07 9.99
CA THR A 138 1.96 -4.34 10.97
C THR A 138 2.18 -2.84 10.88
N TRP A 139 1.17 -2.07 11.22
CA TRP A 139 1.15 -0.63 11.09
C TRP A 139 0.82 0.04 12.43
N THR A 140 1.56 1.09 12.74
CA THR A 140 1.31 1.95 13.89
C THR A 140 0.93 3.33 13.39
N GLU A 141 -0.17 3.87 13.90
CA GLU A 141 -0.61 5.22 13.55
C GLU A 141 0.33 6.28 14.16
N ILE A 142 0.71 7.26 13.34
CA ILE A 142 1.46 8.43 13.77
C ILE A 142 0.44 9.45 14.31
N THR A 143 0.43 9.65 15.62
CA THR A 143 -0.56 10.49 16.30
C THR A 143 -0.21 11.98 16.33
N GLU A 144 1.11 12.29 16.31
CA GLU A 144 1.60 13.67 16.25
C GLU A 144 1.76 14.10 14.79
N ARG A 145 0.76 14.71 14.25
CA ARG A 145 0.72 15.13 12.84
C ARG A 145 -0.02 16.45 12.67
N ALA A 146 0.58 17.30 11.90
CA ALA A 146 0.04 18.58 11.50
C ALA A 146 0.55 18.90 10.08
N PRO A 147 -0.15 19.70 9.34
CA PRO A 147 -1.38 20.41 9.66
C PRO A 147 -2.66 19.60 9.39
N SER A 148 -2.57 18.46 8.69
CA SER A 148 -3.69 17.59 8.38
C SER A 148 -3.24 16.13 8.34
N VAL A 149 -4.18 15.20 8.51
CA VAL A 149 -3.95 13.76 8.38
C VAL A 149 -4.28 13.24 6.99
N PHE A 150 -5.03 14.00 6.20
CA PHE A 150 -5.48 13.64 4.88
C PHE A 150 -4.44 14.03 3.83
N GLY A 151 -4.19 13.17 2.87
CA GLY A 151 -3.30 13.39 1.76
C GLY A 151 -3.18 12.17 0.86
N PHE A 152 -2.42 12.28 -0.23
CA PHE A 152 -2.23 11.18 -1.19
C PHE A 152 -0.78 10.73 -1.31
N ALA A 153 0.18 11.58 -0.97
CA ALA A 153 1.58 11.32 -1.24
C ALA A 153 2.39 11.18 0.04
N VAL A 154 3.26 10.18 0.03
CA VAL A 154 4.35 10.02 0.99
C VAL A 154 5.62 9.61 0.24
N VAL A 155 6.76 10.13 0.69
CA VAL A 155 8.10 9.73 0.23
C VAL A 155 8.94 9.40 1.45
N ALA A 156 9.53 8.22 1.49
CA ALA A 156 10.49 7.83 2.52
C ALA A 156 11.88 8.35 2.17
N HIS A 157 12.64 8.79 3.19
CA HIS A 157 14.05 9.08 2.99
C HIS A 157 14.80 7.77 2.64
N PRO A 158 15.70 7.78 1.64
CA PRO A 158 16.31 6.55 1.16
C PRO A 158 17.24 5.86 2.16
N THR A 159 17.84 6.62 3.08
CA THR A 159 18.85 6.11 4.03
C THR A 159 18.53 6.38 5.50
N ASP A 160 17.59 7.28 5.80
CA ASP A 160 17.16 7.57 7.17
C ASP A 160 15.77 7.00 7.41
N PRO A 161 15.64 5.95 8.25
CA PRO A 161 14.36 5.28 8.47
C PRO A 161 13.37 6.12 9.30
N ASP A 162 13.82 7.18 9.95
CA ASP A 162 12.99 8.02 10.80
C ASP A 162 12.48 9.29 10.09
N VAL A 163 12.81 9.44 8.79
CA VAL A 163 12.43 10.61 7.99
C VAL A 163 11.53 10.20 6.82
N ALA A 164 10.38 10.87 6.72
CA ALA A 164 9.50 10.82 5.57
C ALA A 164 8.83 12.18 5.33
N TRP A 165 8.42 12.42 4.10
CA TRP A 165 7.67 13.63 3.73
C TRP A 165 6.27 13.23 3.27
N PHE A 166 5.28 13.91 3.82
CA PHE A 166 3.89 13.80 3.44
C PHE A 166 3.46 15.11 2.77
N VAL A 167 2.48 15.03 1.88
CA VAL A 167 1.85 16.21 1.27
C VAL A 167 0.42 16.31 1.79
N PRO A 168 0.20 17.01 2.91
CA PRO A 168 -1.12 17.10 3.50
C PRO A 168 -2.03 17.98 2.64
N ALA A 169 -3.26 17.55 2.46
CA ALA A 169 -4.35 18.33 1.92
C ALA A 169 -5.29 18.78 3.06
N VAL A 170 -6.08 19.79 2.82
CA VAL A 170 -6.97 20.36 3.86
C VAL A 170 -7.94 19.29 4.37
N LYS A 171 -8.62 18.59 3.46
CA LYS A 171 -9.54 17.48 3.75
C LYS A 171 -9.99 16.82 2.44
N ASP A 172 -10.74 15.73 2.53
CA ASP A 172 -11.18 14.98 1.35
C ASP A 172 -12.06 15.82 0.39
N GLU A 173 -12.96 16.64 0.91
CA GLU A 173 -13.83 17.50 0.08
C GLU A 173 -13.11 18.76 -0.45
N LEU A 174 -11.89 19.04 0.04
CA LEU A 174 -11.07 20.18 -0.35
C LEU A 174 -9.61 19.72 -0.50
N ARG A 175 -9.31 19.06 -1.63
CA ARG A 175 -8.03 18.41 -1.93
C ARG A 175 -6.97 19.40 -2.43
N VAL A 176 -6.83 20.51 -1.73
CA VAL A 176 -5.76 21.49 -1.95
C VAL A 176 -4.71 21.34 -0.85
N PRO A 177 -3.43 21.59 -1.16
CA PRO A 177 -2.38 21.57 -0.14
C PRO A 177 -2.72 22.49 1.02
N VAL A 178 -2.28 22.13 2.22
CA VAL A 178 -2.31 23.02 3.37
C VAL A 178 -1.09 23.95 3.27
N ASP A 179 -1.32 25.26 3.44
CA ASP A 179 -0.27 26.29 3.47
C ASP A 179 0.58 26.23 4.75
#